data_8468111e29a21bff03d5e5a5be2a6732
#
_entry.id   8468111e29a21bff03d5e5a5be2a6732
#
_cell.length_a   1.000
_cell.length_b   1.000
_cell.length_c   1.000
_cell.angle_alpha   90.00
_cell.angle_beta   90.00
_cell.angle_gamma   90.00
#
_symmetry.space_group_name_H-M   'P 1'
#
loop_
_entity.id
_entity.type
_entity.pdbx_description
1 polymer ?
#
loop_
_entity_poly.entity_id
_entity_poly.type
_entity_poly.pdbx_seq_one_letter_code
_entity_poly.pdbx_strand_id
1 'polypeptide(L)'
;TAVFCENIWENKPLIESILLKYSNITVFGELIDVLNFEAITNEPLEIKAKEFNAYYKEISGKIMNFPEKDISIEEQWNSLSNIKKDSSRSQCMHQNVKEVLLAKIAQMEGFSSVEELLDRWKAMINSVSVKEQINIIEKNSAMNYMSALEHKRWSSFYYMKNFVYSEKKDEVNCTHNSLIDDWDEFLHSDKREEVIYDFISVLSVK
;
A
#
# COMPACT_ATOMS: atom_id res chain seq x y z
N THR A 1 -22.74 6.07 6.96
CA THR A 1 -22.87 6.17 5.50
C THR A 1 -22.26 7.47 5.04
N ALA A 2 -21.32 7.42 4.08
CA ALA A 2 -20.77 8.61 3.44
C ALA A 2 -21.60 8.95 2.20
N VAL A 3 -21.95 10.23 2.05
CA VAL A 3 -22.75 10.74 0.93
C VAL A 3 -21.99 11.85 0.24
N PHE A 4 -21.71 11.66 -1.05
CA PHE A 4 -21.11 12.71 -1.89
C PHE A 4 -22.18 13.74 -2.28
N CYS A 5 -21.85 15.03 -2.11
CA CYS A 5 -22.70 16.13 -2.53
C CYS A 5 -21.82 17.19 -3.21
N GLU A 6 -22.01 17.36 -4.51
CA GLU A 6 -21.20 18.26 -5.34
C GLU A 6 -21.40 19.75 -5.01
N ASN A 7 -22.57 20.12 -4.45
CA ASN A 7 -22.99 21.49 -4.17
C ASN A 7 -23.59 21.61 -2.76
N ILE A 8 -22.73 21.48 -1.75
CA ILE A 8 -23.18 21.54 -0.34
C ILE A 8 -23.81 22.89 -0.03
N TRP A 9 -23.27 23.99 -0.56
CA TRP A 9 -23.78 25.35 -0.31
C TRP A 9 -25.22 25.57 -0.79
N GLU A 10 -25.55 25.11 -1.99
CA GLU A 10 -26.90 25.25 -2.55
C GLU A 10 -27.91 24.38 -1.81
N ASN A 11 -27.46 23.25 -1.25
CA ASN A 11 -28.28 22.27 -0.57
C ASN A 11 -28.16 22.33 0.96
N LYS A 12 -27.47 23.34 1.52
CA LYS A 12 -27.16 23.43 2.95
C LYS A 12 -28.36 23.21 3.87
N PRO A 13 -29.52 23.84 3.68
CA PRO A 13 -30.68 23.64 4.56
C PRO A 13 -31.20 22.19 4.55
N LEU A 14 -31.14 21.52 3.38
CA LEU A 14 -31.54 20.13 3.24
C LEU A 14 -30.56 19.20 3.96
N ILE A 15 -29.26 19.45 3.74
CA ILE A 15 -28.17 18.68 4.36
C ILE A 15 -28.22 18.80 5.88
N GLU A 16 -28.36 19.99 6.41
CA GLU A 16 -28.49 20.23 7.85
C GLU A 16 -29.70 19.48 8.44
N SER A 17 -30.83 19.48 7.76
CA SER A 17 -32.02 18.76 8.19
C SER A 17 -31.81 17.23 8.20
N ILE A 18 -31.04 16.70 7.25
CA ILE A 18 -30.69 15.28 7.16
C ILE A 18 -29.71 14.89 8.29
N LEU A 19 -28.66 15.70 8.49
CA LEU A 19 -27.66 15.44 9.53
C LEU A 19 -28.22 15.53 10.95
N LEU A 20 -29.19 16.43 11.19
CA LEU A 20 -29.92 16.48 12.46
C LEU A 20 -30.74 15.21 12.72
N LYS A 21 -31.25 14.59 11.68
CA LYS A 21 -32.10 13.40 11.78
C LYS A 21 -31.32 12.08 11.80
N TYR A 22 -30.15 12.04 11.16
CA TYR A 22 -29.37 10.83 10.93
C TYR A 22 -27.89 11.03 11.31
N SER A 23 -27.53 10.70 12.54
CA SER A 23 -26.17 10.86 13.08
C SER A 23 -25.11 9.95 12.43
N ASN A 24 -25.53 8.94 11.65
CA ASN A 24 -24.66 8.00 10.96
C ASN A 24 -24.38 8.38 9.47
N ILE A 25 -24.75 9.59 9.07
CA ILE A 25 -24.48 10.11 7.73
C ILE A 25 -23.36 11.14 7.83
N THR A 26 -22.36 11.03 6.95
CA THR A 26 -21.33 12.03 6.72
C THR A 26 -21.47 12.52 5.28
N VAL A 27 -21.62 13.81 5.10
CA VAL A 27 -21.64 14.45 3.77
C VAL A 27 -20.24 14.97 3.47
N PHE A 28 -19.78 14.77 2.24
CA PHE A 28 -18.49 15.23 1.76
C PHE A 28 -18.61 15.71 0.29
N GLY A 29 -17.62 16.47 -0.19
CA GLY A 29 -17.56 16.94 -1.57
C GLY A 29 -17.58 18.46 -1.73
N GLU A 30 -17.36 19.21 -0.64
CA GLU A 30 -17.14 20.64 -0.77
C GLU A 30 -15.88 20.94 -1.58
N LEU A 31 -16.06 21.71 -2.65
CA LEU A 31 -14.95 22.12 -3.52
C LEU A 31 -13.88 22.88 -2.73
N ILE A 32 -14.28 23.63 -1.71
CA ILE A 32 -13.37 24.43 -0.88
C ILE A 32 -12.47 23.57 0.01
N ASP A 33 -12.93 22.39 0.42
CA ASP A 33 -12.13 21.43 1.19
C ASP A 33 -11.06 20.77 0.32
N VAL A 34 -11.34 20.61 -0.97
CA VAL A 34 -10.46 20.00 -1.96
C VAL A 34 -9.54 21.03 -2.62
N LEU A 35 -10.03 22.26 -2.83
CA LEU A 35 -9.33 23.34 -3.53
C LEU A 35 -8.74 24.40 -2.59
N ASN A 36 -8.58 24.11 -1.29
CA ASN A 36 -7.88 25.04 -0.43
C ASN A 36 -6.36 25.04 -0.77
N PHE A 37 -5.70 26.18 -0.52
CA PHE A 37 -4.30 26.39 -0.88
C PHE A 37 -3.37 25.33 -0.23
N GLU A 38 -3.64 24.92 1.00
CA GLU A 38 -2.88 23.87 1.69
C GLU A 38 -3.06 22.50 1.04
N ALA A 39 -4.28 22.15 0.64
CA ALA A 39 -4.54 20.87 -0.05
C ALA A 39 -3.83 20.82 -1.42
N ILE A 40 -3.77 21.97 -2.12
CA ILE A 40 -3.12 22.07 -3.43
C ILE A 40 -1.59 22.11 -3.32
N THR A 41 -1.04 22.79 -2.32
CA THR A 41 0.41 23.01 -2.21
C THR A 41 1.12 22.01 -1.31
N ASN A 42 0.43 21.45 -0.32
CA ASN A 42 0.97 20.50 0.66
C ASN A 42 0.11 19.24 0.72
N GLU A 43 -0.19 18.63 -0.41
CA GLU A 43 -1.00 17.39 -0.45
C GLU A 43 -0.55 16.42 0.67
N PRO A 44 -1.31 16.26 1.77
CA PRO A 44 -0.90 15.39 2.88
C PRO A 44 -0.67 13.94 2.42
N LEU A 45 -1.39 13.53 1.37
CA LEU A 45 -1.20 12.22 0.74
C LEU A 45 0.14 12.13 0.01
N GLU A 46 0.57 13.21 -0.65
CA GLU A 46 1.87 13.25 -1.36
C GLU A 46 3.03 13.15 -0.39
N ILE A 47 2.98 13.90 0.73
CA ILE A 47 4.00 13.83 1.79
C ILE A 47 4.09 12.41 2.34
N LYS A 48 2.96 11.82 2.73
CA LYS A 48 2.91 10.44 3.22
C LYS A 48 3.39 9.43 2.18
N ALA A 49 3.05 9.61 0.91
CA ALA A 49 3.49 8.72 -0.16
C ALA A 49 5.00 8.77 -0.39
N LYS A 50 5.63 9.94 -0.28
CA LYS A 50 7.09 10.10 -0.32
C LYS A 50 7.77 9.40 0.85
N GLU A 51 7.29 9.64 2.07
CA GLU A 51 7.79 9.00 3.29
C GLU A 51 7.64 7.48 3.23
N PHE A 52 6.47 6.99 2.80
CA PHE A 52 6.23 5.58 2.61
C PHE A 52 7.19 4.97 1.59
N ASN A 53 7.36 5.60 0.42
CA ASN A 53 8.28 5.11 -0.61
C ASN A 53 9.74 5.08 -0.12
N ALA A 54 10.15 6.10 0.63
CA ALA A 54 11.49 6.13 1.22
C ALA A 54 11.68 4.98 2.21
N TYR A 55 10.73 4.76 3.11
CA TYR A 55 10.78 3.69 4.09
C TYR A 55 10.70 2.29 3.45
N TYR A 56 9.82 2.11 2.46
CA TYR A 56 9.76 0.89 1.66
C TYR A 56 11.13 0.57 1.03
N LYS A 57 11.80 1.57 0.46
CA LYS A 57 13.13 1.38 -0.15
C LYS A 57 14.21 1.08 0.88
N GLU A 58 14.17 1.70 2.04
CA GLU A 58 15.07 1.39 3.15
C GLU A 58 14.93 -0.08 3.57
N ILE A 59 13.70 -0.56 3.80
CA ILE A 59 13.46 -1.96 4.15
C ILE A 59 13.87 -2.90 3.02
N SER A 60 13.51 -2.57 1.76
CA SER A 60 13.94 -3.33 0.59
C SER A 60 15.47 -3.44 0.52
N GLY A 61 16.17 -2.33 0.75
CA GLY A 61 17.64 -2.30 0.75
C GLY A 61 18.23 -3.25 1.78
N LYS A 62 17.70 -3.22 3.01
CA LYS A 62 18.15 -4.10 4.10
C LYS A 62 17.88 -5.58 3.83
N ILE A 63 16.68 -5.91 3.36
CA ILE A 63 16.24 -7.30 3.12
C ILE A 63 16.94 -7.90 1.90
N MET A 64 17.09 -7.10 0.83
CA MET A 64 17.64 -7.56 -0.45
C MET A 64 19.14 -7.31 -0.59
N ASN A 65 19.79 -6.74 0.43
CA ASN A 65 21.22 -6.38 0.41
C ASN A 65 21.58 -5.44 -0.76
N PHE A 66 20.71 -4.49 -1.09
CA PHE A 66 21.03 -3.46 -2.08
C PHE A 66 21.94 -2.41 -1.46
N PRO A 67 22.90 -1.88 -2.24
CA PRO A 67 23.75 -0.80 -1.75
C PRO A 67 22.91 0.44 -1.42
N GLU A 68 23.14 1.01 -0.25
CA GLU A 68 22.52 2.28 0.13
C GLU A 68 22.95 3.38 -0.87
N LYS A 69 21.97 4.14 -1.31
CA LYS A 69 22.19 5.33 -2.14
C LYS A 69 21.94 6.55 -1.27
N ASP A 70 22.95 7.37 -1.13
CA ASP A 70 22.85 8.67 -0.44
C ASP A 70 22.13 9.68 -1.38
N ILE A 71 20.81 9.56 -1.46
CA ILE A 71 19.93 10.46 -2.21
C ILE A 71 18.80 10.92 -1.31
N SER A 72 18.42 12.20 -1.43
CA SER A 72 17.30 12.73 -0.67
C SER A 72 15.95 12.07 -1.05
N ILE A 73 14.98 12.14 -0.13
CA ILE A 73 13.61 11.64 -0.39
C ILE A 73 13.01 12.31 -1.63
N GLU A 74 13.24 13.60 -1.81
CA GLU A 74 12.79 14.36 -2.98
C GLU A 74 13.43 13.87 -4.30
N GLU A 75 14.73 13.67 -4.32
CA GLU A 75 15.43 13.14 -5.51
C GLU A 75 14.94 11.73 -5.83
N GLN A 76 14.78 10.88 -4.80
CA GLN A 76 14.23 9.55 -4.95
C GLN A 76 12.82 9.61 -5.55
N TRP A 77 11.94 10.45 -5.00
CA TRP A 77 10.58 10.62 -5.47
C TRP A 77 10.51 11.13 -6.91
N ASN A 78 11.33 12.14 -7.24
CA ASN A 78 11.36 12.73 -8.58
C ASN A 78 11.90 11.77 -9.63
N SER A 79 12.68 10.77 -9.25
CA SER A 79 13.17 9.72 -10.16
C SER A 79 12.10 8.66 -10.51
N LEU A 80 10.96 8.62 -9.81
CA LEU A 80 9.91 7.64 -10.05
C LEU A 80 9.06 8.01 -11.26
N SER A 81 8.65 7.00 -12.02
CA SER A 81 7.58 7.16 -13.01
C SER A 81 6.24 7.49 -12.33
N ASN A 82 5.30 8.09 -13.07
CA ASN A 82 4.00 8.47 -12.52
C ASN A 82 3.25 7.27 -11.96
N ILE A 83 3.31 6.12 -12.62
CA ILE A 83 2.65 4.90 -12.13
C ILE A 83 3.21 4.43 -10.78
N LYS A 84 4.52 4.59 -10.54
CA LYS A 84 5.15 4.24 -9.25
C LYS A 84 4.78 5.22 -8.14
N LYS A 85 4.67 6.52 -8.47
CA LYS A 85 4.15 7.54 -7.55
C LYS A 85 2.70 7.23 -7.15
N ASP A 86 1.86 6.95 -8.13
CA ASP A 86 0.46 6.56 -7.90
C ASP A 86 0.34 5.27 -7.08
N SER A 87 1.20 4.29 -7.33
CA SER A 87 1.25 3.06 -6.53
C SER A 87 1.59 3.37 -5.06
N SER A 88 2.53 4.28 -4.79
CA SER A 88 2.87 4.70 -3.42
C SER A 88 1.71 5.46 -2.74
N ARG A 89 0.98 6.32 -3.47
CA ARG A 89 -0.24 6.98 -2.97
C ARG A 89 -1.32 5.96 -2.62
N SER A 90 -1.53 4.97 -3.50
CA SER A 90 -2.47 3.87 -3.26
C SER A 90 -2.10 3.05 -2.02
N GLN A 91 -0.81 2.83 -1.77
CA GLN A 91 -0.32 2.18 -0.55
C GLN A 91 -0.69 2.96 0.70
N CYS A 92 -0.46 4.27 0.70
CA CYS A 92 -0.81 5.13 1.85
C CYS A 92 -2.30 5.12 2.15
N MET A 93 -3.15 5.13 1.12
CA MET A 93 -4.60 5.05 1.29
C MET A 93 -5.06 3.73 1.93
N HIS A 94 -4.29 2.66 1.74
CA HIS A 94 -4.61 1.33 2.26
C HIS A 94 -3.93 1.02 3.61
N GLN A 95 -3.11 1.91 4.14
CA GLN A 95 -2.30 1.68 5.34
C GLN A 95 -3.15 1.33 6.56
N ASN A 96 -4.20 2.09 6.82
CA ASN A 96 -5.10 1.85 7.97
C ASN A 96 -5.73 0.45 7.95
N VAL A 97 -6.00 -0.10 6.76
CA VAL A 97 -6.56 -1.46 6.64
C VAL A 97 -5.50 -2.49 7.05
N LYS A 98 -4.26 -2.32 6.61
CA LYS A 98 -3.14 -3.18 7.01
C LYS A 98 -2.91 -3.12 8.52
N GLU A 99 -2.89 -1.92 9.11
CA GLU A 99 -2.72 -1.73 10.56
C GLU A 99 -3.76 -2.49 11.37
N VAL A 100 -5.04 -2.40 10.99
CA VAL A 100 -6.13 -3.12 11.67
C VAL A 100 -5.95 -4.63 11.57
N LEU A 101 -5.55 -5.15 10.42
CA LEU A 101 -5.30 -6.58 10.24
C LEU A 101 -4.08 -7.05 11.03
N LEU A 102 -2.98 -6.31 10.96
CA LEU A 102 -1.76 -6.60 11.71
C LEU A 102 -1.99 -6.55 13.23
N ALA A 103 -2.80 -5.60 13.71
CA ALA A 103 -3.16 -5.53 15.12
C ALA A 103 -3.93 -6.79 15.59
N LYS A 104 -4.84 -7.30 14.77
CA LYS A 104 -5.53 -8.57 15.05
C LYS A 104 -4.57 -9.75 15.04
N ILE A 105 -3.67 -9.83 14.09
CA ILE A 105 -2.65 -10.89 14.02
C ILE A 105 -1.73 -10.82 15.24
N ALA A 106 -1.24 -9.63 15.61
CA ALA A 106 -0.42 -9.43 16.80
C ALA A 106 -1.12 -9.95 18.06
N GLN A 107 -2.39 -9.60 18.25
CA GLN A 107 -3.20 -10.08 19.35
C GLN A 107 -3.35 -11.62 19.35
N MET A 108 -3.61 -12.22 18.17
CA MET A 108 -3.79 -13.67 18.04
C MET A 108 -2.49 -14.46 18.30
N GLU A 109 -1.35 -13.90 17.89
CA GLU A 109 -0.03 -14.50 18.09
C GLU A 109 0.63 -14.14 19.43
N GLY A 110 -0.04 -13.31 20.27
CA GLY A 110 0.41 -12.97 21.62
C GLY A 110 1.46 -11.87 21.68
N PHE A 111 1.58 -11.05 20.65
CA PHE A 111 2.46 -9.87 20.64
C PHE A 111 1.77 -8.67 21.31
N SER A 112 2.57 -7.82 21.94
CA SER A 112 2.07 -6.63 22.64
C SER A 112 1.71 -5.48 21.69
N SER A 113 2.28 -5.46 20.50
CA SER A 113 2.06 -4.42 19.49
C SER A 113 2.29 -4.92 18.06
N VAL A 114 1.82 -4.15 17.09
CA VAL A 114 2.12 -4.37 15.66
C VAL A 114 3.63 -4.24 15.39
N GLU A 115 4.28 -3.29 16.04
CA GLU A 115 5.72 -3.07 15.90
C GLU A 115 6.52 -4.32 16.31
N GLU A 116 6.20 -4.91 17.45
CA GLU A 116 6.83 -6.15 17.93
C GLU A 116 6.64 -7.32 16.94
N LEU A 117 5.43 -7.48 16.40
CA LEU A 117 5.13 -8.46 15.37
C LEU A 117 5.98 -8.24 14.12
N LEU A 118 6.01 -7.01 13.60
CA LEU A 118 6.77 -6.67 12.38
C LEU A 118 8.27 -6.84 12.58
N ASP A 119 8.81 -6.48 13.75
CA ASP A 119 10.21 -6.67 14.05
C ASP A 119 10.58 -8.16 14.15
N ARG A 120 9.68 -8.96 14.72
CA ARG A 120 9.84 -10.42 14.71
C ARG A 120 9.88 -10.97 13.27
N TRP A 121 8.96 -10.53 12.42
CA TRP A 121 8.91 -10.95 11.02
C TRP A 121 10.15 -10.50 10.23
N LYS A 122 10.60 -9.26 10.40
CA LYS A 122 11.86 -8.77 9.82
C LYS A 122 13.05 -9.64 10.26
N ALA A 123 13.13 -9.97 11.55
CA ALA A 123 14.20 -10.82 12.07
C ALA A 123 14.21 -12.24 11.46
N MET A 124 13.04 -12.80 11.15
CA MET A 124 12.93 -14.13 10.55
C MET A 124 13.46 -14.19 9.10
N ILE A 125 13.31 -13.10 8.33
CA ILE A 125 13.71 -13.07 6.92
C ILE A 125 15.04 -12.35 6.69
N ASN A 126 15.58 -11.70 7.72
CA ASN A 126 16.84 -10.99 7.60
C ASN A 126 18.00 -11.99 7.46
N SER A 127 18.98 -11.63 6.65
CA SER A 127 20.24 -12.40 6.48
C SER A 127 20.09 -13.81 5.86
N VAL A 128 18.94 -14.13 5.26
CA VAL A 128 18.75 -15.34 4.48
C VAL A 128 18.56 -15.04 3.00
N SER A 129 18.75 -16.03 2.13
CA SER A 129 18.55 -15.85 0.69
C SER A 129 17.08 -15.54 0.35
N VAL A 130 16.82 -14.85 -0.77
CA VAL A 130 15.46 -14.55 -1.24
C VAL A 130 14.60 -15.81 -1.33
N LYS A 131 15.16 -16.90 -1.84
CA LYS A 131 14.47 -18.19 -1.90
C LYS A 131 14.02 -18.69 -0.51
N GLU A 132 14.87 -18.53 0.50
CA GLU A 132 14.55 -18.95 1.87
C GLU A 132 13.56 -17.96 2.53
N GLN A 133 13.67 -16.67 2.26
CA GLN A 133 12.69 -15.67 2.69
C GLN A 133 11.28 -16.06 2.23
N ILE A 134 11.13 -16.42 0.96
CA ILE A 134 9.84 -16.83 0.39
C ILE A 134 9.33 -18.13 1.02
N ASN A 135 10.20 -19.09 1.27
CA ASN A 135 9.83 -20.33 1.98
C ASN A 135 9.32 -20.03 3.40
N ILE A 136 9.93 -19.06 4.10
CA ILE A 136 9.50 -18.63 5.43
C ILE A 136 8.11 -17.97 5.34
N ILE A 137 7.93 -17.06 4.38
CA ILE A 137 6.65 -16.36 4.16
C ILE A 137 5.54 -17.38 3.85
N GLU A 138 5.77 -18.30 2.94
CA GLU A 138 4.80 -19.33 2.52
C GLU A 138 4.39 -20.25 3.68
N LYS A 139 5.34 -20.65 4.53
CA LYS A 139 5.08 -21.53 5.67
C LYS A 139 4.42 -20.83 6.85
N ASN A 140 4.57 -19.53 6.98
CA ASN A 140 3.91 -18.75 8.03
C ASN A 140 2.56 -18.27 7.53
N SER A 141 1.48 -18.77 8.10
CA SER A 141 0.12 -18.50 7.64
C SER A 141 -0.24 -17.02 7.67
N ALA A 142 0.23 -16.25 8.65
CA ALA A 142 -0.05 -14.83 8.78
C ALA A 142 0.76 -14.00 7.77
N MET A 143 2.04 -14.29 7.59
CA MET A 143 2.87 -13.65 6.56
C MET A 143 2.32 -13.92 5.16
N ASN A 144 1.98 -15.18 4.86
CA ASN A 144 1.41 -15.62 3.60
C ASN A 144 0.09 -14.90 3.32
N TYR A 145 -0.82 -14.87 4.30
CA TYR A 145 -2.10 -14.18 4.19
C TYR A 145 -1.94 -12.69 3.91
N MET A 146 -1.07 -12.00 4.64
CA MET A 146 -0.85 -10.56 4.45
C MET A 146 -0.19 -10.26 3.10
N SER A 147 0.73 -11.10 2.63
CA SER A 147 1.35 -10.98 1.31
C SER A 147 0.34 -11.18 0.18
N ALA A 148 -0.54 -12.18 0.31
CA ALA A 148 -1.61 -12.43 -0.66
C ALA A 148 -2.60 -11.24 -0.76
N LEU A 149 -2.96 -10.65 0.38
CA LEU A 149 -3.82 -9.46 0.40
C LEU A 149 -3.14 -8.25 -0.25
N GLU A 150 -1.86 -8.08 0.00
CA GLU A 150 -1.09 -7.00 -0.61
C GLU A 150 -0.95 -7.19 -2.12
N HIS A 151 -0.65 -8.40 -2.57
CA HIS A 151 -0.62 -8.75 -3.98
C HIS A 151 -1.95 -8.41 -4.66
N LYS A 152 -3.06 -8.80 -4.05
CA LYS A 152 -4.41 -8.50 -4.56
C LYS A 152 -4.69 -6.99 -4.62
N ARG A 153 -4.27 -6.23 -3.58
CA ARG A 153 -4.39 -4.77 -3.59
C ARG A 153 -3.57 -4.16 -4.74
N TRP A 154 -2.31 -4.60 -4.88
CA TRP A 154 -1.38 -4.14 -5.89
C TRP A 154 -1.89 -4.46 -7.30
N SER A 155 -2.32 -5.69 -7.56
CA SER A 155 -2.90 -6.10 -8.84
C SER A 155 -4.15 -5.29 -9.17
N SER A 156 -5.06 -5.08 -8.20
CA SER A 156 -6.26 -4.25 -8.38
C SER A 156 -5.91 -2.81 -8.77
N PHE A 157 -4.87 -2.23 -8.16
CA PHE A 157 -4.39 -0.90 -8.54
C PHE A 157 -3.93 -0.87 -10.00
N TYR A 158 -3.14 -1.84 -10.44
CA TYR A 158 -2.65 -1.90 -11.82
C TYR A 158 -3.79 -2.14 -12.83
N TYR A 159 -4.76 -2.99 -12.50
CA TYR A 159 -5.96 -3.19 -13.34
C TYR A 159 -6.79 -1.92 -13.49
N MET A 160 -6.96 -1.14 -12.43
CA MET A 160 -7.62 0.18 -12.52
C MET A 160 -6.86 1.17 -13.40
N LYS A 161 -5.57 0.96 -13.63
CA LYS A 161 -4.73 1.72 -14.58
C LYS A 161 -4.65 1.07 -15.97
N ASN A 162 -5.54 0.13 -16.28
CA ASN A 162 -5.62 -0.63 -17.52
C ASN A 162 -4.39 -1.50 -17.83
N PHE A 163 -3.61 -1.88 -16.83
CA PHE A 163 -2.56 -2.87 -17.01
C PHE A 163 -3.15 -4.27 -17.17
N VAL A 164 -2.48 -5.08 -17.97
CA VAL A 164 -2.81 -6.50 -18.18
C VAL A 164 -1.55 -7.35 -17.99
N TYR A 165 -1.76 -8.64 -17.72
CA TYR A 165 -0.68 -9.60 -17.68
C TYR A 165 0.01 -9.71 -19.04
N SER A 166 1.34 -9.78 -19.05
CA SER A 166 2.18 -10.15 -20.18
C SER A 166 3.51 -10.68 -19.65
N GLU A 167 4.17 -11.55 -20.38
CA GLU A 167 5.51 -12.05 -20.03
C GLU A 167 6.55 -10.92 -19.86
N LYS A 168 6.33 -9.78 -20.53
CA LYS A 168 7.22 -8.61 -20.46
C LYS A 168 6.54 -7.46 -19.75
N LYS A 169 7.27 -6.84 -18.83
CA LYS A 169 6.87 -5.58 -18.19
C LYS A 169 7.12 -4.42 -19.14
N ASP A 170 6.07 -3.65 -19.43
CA ASP A 170 6.12 -2.46 -20.26
C ASP A 170 5.12 -1.42 -19.75
N GLU A 171 5.63 -0.34 -19.14
CA GLU A 171 4.78 0.72 -18.59
C GLU A 171 4.06 1.53 -19.70
N VAL A 172 4.62 1.60 -20.90
CA VAL A 172 4.01 2.34 -22.03
C VAL A 172 2.82 1.57 -22.60
N ASN A 173 2.94 0.26 -22.72
CA ASN A 173 1.89 -0.62 -23.21
C ASN A 173 0.99 -1.17 -22.10
N CYS A 174 1.12 -0.65 -20.88
CA CYS A 174 0.35 -1.07 -19.72
C CYS A 174 0.38 -2.59 -19.49
N THR A 175 1.57 -3.20 -19.53
CA THR A 175 1.73 -4.63 -19.26
C THR A 175 2.66 -4.90 -18.08
N HIS A 176 2.37 -5.95 -17.30
CA HIS A 176 3.19 -6.36 -16.18
C HIS A 176 3.19 -7.90 -16.02
N ASN A 177 4.38 -8.46 -15.80
CA ASN A 177 4.60 -9.89 -15.77
C ASN A 177 4.30 -10.55 -14.40
N SER A 178 3.99 -9.77 -13.38
CA SER A 178 3.59 -10.25 -12.05
C SER A 178 2.09 -10.06 -11.77
N LEU A 179 1.30 -9.67 -12.78
CA LEU A 179 -0.16 -9.59 -12.67
C LEU A 179 -0.77 -10.99 -12.83
N ILE A 180 -0.49 -11.88 -11.87
CA ILE A 180 -1.03 -13.23 -11.78
C ILE A 180 -2.04 -13.21 -10.63
N ASP A 181 -3.33 -13.38 -10.94
CA ASP A 181 -4.42 -13.19 -9.98
C ASP A 181 -4.50 -14.25 -8.89
N ASP A 182 -4.21 -15.49 -9.26
CA ASP A 182 -4.21 -16.59 -8.32
C ASP A 182 -2.91 -16.59 -7.52
N TRP A 183 -3.03 -16.47 -6.21
CA TRP A 183 -1.89 -16.40 -5.30
C TRP A 183 -1.07 -17.70 -5.30
N ASP A 184 -1.72 -18.85 -5.35
CA ASP A 184 -1.02 -20.14 -5.38
C ASP A 184 -0.31 -20.31 -6.72
N GLU A 185 -0.91 -19.87 -7.84
CA GLU A 185 -0.24 -19.84 -9.13
C GLU A 185 0.98 -18.90 -9.09
N PHE A 186 0.86 -17.70 -8.50
CA PHE A 186 1.96 -16.76 -8.36
C PHE A 186 3.12 -17.34 -7.55
N LEU A 187 2.84 -17.99 -6.41
CA LEU A 187 3.82 -18.65 -5.56
C LEU A 187 4.59 -19.78 -6.28
N HIS A 188 4.00 -20.40 -7.30
CA HIS A 188 4.60 -21.52 -8.05
C HIS A 188 5.10 -21.11 -9.44
N SER A 189 4.96 -19.83 -9.81
CA SER A 189 5.41 -19.29 -11.09
C SER A 189 6.93 -19.02 -11.12
N ASP A 190 7.44 -18.70 -12.31
CA ASP A 190 8.80 -18.19 -12.49
C ASP A 190 9.03 -16.80 -11.88
N LYS A 191 7.94 -16.13 -11.43
CA LYS A 191 7.95 -14.84 -10.74
C LYS A 191 7.87 -14.95 -9.22
N ARG A 192 7.96 -16.17 -8.69
CA ARG A 192 7.88 -16.43 -7.24
C ARG A 192 8.79 -15.53 -6.40
N GLU A 193 9.97 -15.15 -6.91
CA GLU A 193 10.87 -14.27 -6.17
C GLU A 193 10.32 -12.85 -5.97
N GLU A 194 9.33 -12.44 -6.75
CA GLU A 194 8.68 -11.14 -6.61
C GLU A 194 7.69 -11.06 -5.43
N VAL A 195 7.29 -12.19 -4.84
CA VAL A 195 6.50 -12.27 -3.60
C VAL A 195 7.13 -11.46 -2.47
N ILE A 196 8.46 -11.37 -2.45
CA ILE A 196 9.17 -10.60 -1.42
C ILE A 196 8.77 -9.12 -1.42
N TYR A 197 8.45 -8.54 -2.57
CA TYR A 197 8.05 -7.14 -2.67
C TYR A 197 6.68 -6.86 -2.05
N ASP A 198 5.75 -7.80 -2.17
CA ASP A 198 4.45 -7.73 -1.49
C ASP A 198 4.64 -7.77 0.02
N PHE A 199 5.50 -8.68 0.51
CA PHE A 199 5.80 -8.78 1.94
C PHE A 199 6.56 -7.57 2.48
N ILE A 200 7.53 -7.02 1.74
CA ILE A 200 8.20 -5.76 2.12
C ILE A 200 7.19 -4.63 2.26
N SER A 201 6.18 -4.58 1.40
CA SER A 201 5.11 -3.60 1.51
C SER A 201 4.26 -3.78 2.77
N VAL A 202 4.06 -5.01 3.24
CA VAL A 202 3.44 -5.29 4.54
C VAL A 202 4.33 -4.82 5.69
N LEU A 203 5.63 -5.09 5.63
CA LEU A 203 6.60 -4.67 6.65
C LEU A 203 6.80 -3.14 6.71
N SER A 204 6.34 -2.41 5.69
CA SER A 204 6.48 -0.96 5.58
C SER A 204 5.36 -0.17 6.25
N VAL A 205 4.47 -0.82 7.00
CA VAL A 205 3.49 -0.18 7.88
C VAL A 205 4.22 0.47 9.06
N LYS A 206 3.86 1.73 9.36
CA LYS A 206 4.44 2.53 10.46
C LYS A 206 3.38 2.85 11.49
#